data_993e755dfe8b3db3c00448433f29b3c4
#
_entry.id   993e755dfe8b3db3c00448433f29b3c4
#
_cell.length_a   1.000
_cell.length_b   1.000
_cell.length_c   1.000
_cell.angle_alpha   90.00
_cell.angle_beta   90.00
_cell.angle_gamma   90.00
#
_symmetry.space_group_name_H-M   'P 1'
#
loop_
_entity.id
_entity.type
_entity.pdbx_description
1 polymer ?
#
loop_
_entity_poly.entity_id
_entity_poly.type
_entity_poly.pdbx_seq_one_letter_code
_entity_poly.pdbx_strand_id
1 'polypeptide(L)'
;EKIQELMERYQNININDTAKWSNQGAAFTRNLENMLQLARVITIGAYNRNESRGAHYKPEFPERNDEDFLKTTMAKFVNSTSAPQFHYEDIDVSLIAPRKRDYTKKH
;
A
#
# COMPACT_ATOMS: atom_id res chain seq x y z
N GLU A 1 6.99 11.03 -3.27
CA GLU A 1 8.28 11.75 -3.35
C GLU A 1 9.40 10.90 -2.75
N LYS A 2 9.43 10.63 -1.44
CA LYS A 2 10.53 9.87 -0.79
C LYS A 2 10.71 8.44 -1.30
N ILE A 3 9.63 7.73 -1.56
CA ILE A 3 9.70 6.36 -2.12
C ILE A 3 10.29 6.39 -3.53
N GLN A 4 9.96 7.38 -4.34
CA GLN A 4 10.52 7.54 -5.67
C GLN A 4 12.03 7.77 -5.63
N GLU A 5 12.50 8.63 -4.74
CA GLU A 5 13.94 8.84 -4.49
C GLU A 5 14.64 7.53 -4.11
N LEU A 6 14.03 6.73 -3.23
CA LEU A 6 14.59 5.43 -2.82
C LEU A 6 14.66 4.43 -3.98
N MET A 7 13.66 4.43 -4.86
CA MET A 7 13.66 3.57 -6.06
C MET A 7 14.76 3.97 -7.05
N GLU A 8 15.04 5.27 -7.20
CA GLU A 8 16.14 5.77 -8.03
C GLU A 8 17.50 5.39 -7.40
N ARG A 9 17.65 5.52 -6.09
CA ARG A 9 18.86 5.11 -5.37
C ARG A 9 19.10 3.61 -5.45
N TYR A 10 18.04 2.81 -5.46
CA TYR A 10 18.14 1.36 -5.58
C TYR A 10 18.87 0.93 -6.86
N GLN A 11 18.74 1.66 -7.98
CA GLN A 11 19.43 1.36 -9.24
C GLN A 11 20.97 1.39 -9.12
N ASN A 12 21.49 2.07 -8.10
CA ASN A 12 22.92 2.22 -7.84
C ASN A 12 23.36 1.45 -6.59
N ILE A 13 22.59 0.45 -6.15
CA ILE A 13 22.93 -0.32 -4.95
C ILE A 13 24.14 -1.21 -5.20
N ASN A 14 25.03 -1.29 -4.24
CA ASN A 14 26.19 -2.17 -4.25
C ASN A 14 26.08 -3.22 -3.12
N ILE A 15 26.48 -4.46 -3.42
CA ILE A 15 26.52 -5.57 -2.47
C ILE A 15 27.97 -5.97 -2.29
N ASN A 16 28.47 -5.90 -1.06
CA ASN A 16 29.87 -6.25 -0.75
C ASN A 16 30.11 -7.76 -0.71
N ASP A 17 29.06 -8.56 -0.47
CA ASP A 17 29.16 -10.01 -0.46
C ASP A 17 29.16 -10.56 -1.90
N THR A 18 30.27 -11.23 -2.25
CA THR A 18 30.48 -11.87 -3.56
C THR A 18 30.30 -13.38 -3.54
N ALA A 19 29.81 -13.96 -2.44
CA ALA A 19 29.57 -15.38 -2.30
C ALA A 19 28.61 -15.90 -3.37
N LYS A 20 28.95 -17.03 -4.00
CA LYS A 20 28.09 -17.70 -4.99
C LYS A 20 27.01 -18.56 -4.37
N TRP A 21 27.22 -19.01 -3.13
CA TRP A 21 26.31 -19.85 -2.36
C TRP A 21 25.77 -19.08 -1.15
N SER A 22 24.48 -19.27 -0.86
CA SER A 22 23.84 -18.69 0.33
C SER A 22 24.06 -17.18 0.49
N ASN A 23 24.11 -16.43 -0.61
CA ASN A 23 24.27 -14.98 -0.58
C ASN A 23 22.94 -14.32 -0.16
N GLN A 24 22.75 -14.17 1.15
CA GLN A 24 21.56 -13.54 1.73
C GLN A 24 21.44 -12.06 1.35
N GLY A 25 22.58 -11.36 1.18
CA GLY A 25 22.60 -9.96 0.74
C GLY A 25 21.99 -9.79 -0.66
N ALA A 26 22.32 -10.69 -1.60
CA ALA A 26 21.74 -10.65 -2.94
C ALA A 26 20.24 -10.98 -2.94
N ALA A 27 19.81 -11.94 -2.12
CA ALA A 27 18.40 -12.27 -1.97
C ALA A 27 17.60 -11.11 -1.37
N PHE A 28 18.11 -10.49 -0.30
CA PHE A 28 17.49 -9.32 0.32
C PHE A 28 17.41 -8.13 -0.64
N THR A 29 18.46 -7.87 -1.40
CA THR A 29 18.50 -6.78 -2.37
C THR A 29 17.42 -6.92 -3.43
N ARG A 30 17.20 -8.14 -3.98
CA ARG A 30 16.09 -8.40 -4.90
C ARG A 30 14.73 -8.19 -4.25
N ASN A 31 14.57 -8.63 -3.01
CA ASN A 31 13.33 -8.42 -2.27
C ASN A 31 13.07 -6.93 -1.95
N LEU A 32 14.12 -6.14 -1.76
CA LEU A 32 13.99 -4.70 -1.51
C LEU A 32 13.30 -3.97 -2.66
N GLU A 33 13.58 -4.34 -3.92
CA GLU A 33 12.85 -3.77 -5.08
C GLU A 33 11.35 -4.03 -4.97
N ASN A 34 10.97 -5.28 -4.69
CA ASN A 34 9.57 -5.65 -4.50
C ASN A 34 8.92 -4.89 -3.33
N MET A 35 9.66 -4.74 -2.23
CA MET A 35 9.19 -3.97 -1.06
C MET A 35 8.96 -2.49 -1.40
N LEU A 36 9.82 -1.88 -2.19
CA LEU A 36 9.65 -0.49 -2.63
C LEU A 36 8.43 -0.34 -3.54
N GLN A 37 8.18 -1.28 -4.45
CA GLN A 37 6.98 -1.29 -5.30
C GLN A 37 5.70 -1.41 -4.46
N LEU A 38 5.67 -2.34 -3.50
CA LEU A 38 4.53 -2.51 -2.59
C LEU A 38 4.31 -1.28 -1.71
N ALA A 39 5.38 -0.70 -1.15
CA ALA A 39 5.30 0.52 -0.36
C ALA A 39 4.72 1.68 -1.17
N ARG A 40 5.08 1.78 -2.46
CA ARG A 40 4.53 2.78 -3.38
C ARG A 40 3.03 2.61 -3.58
N VAL A 41 2.58 1.37 -3.83
CA VAL A 41 1.14 1.06 -3.98
C VAL A 41 0.36 1.40 -2.72
N ILE A 42 0.84 0.94 -1.56
CA ILE A 42 0.18 1.20 -0.27
C ILE A 42 0.10 2.71 0.00
N THR A 43 1.19 3.43 -0.20
CA THR A 43 1.23 4.88 0.08
C THR A 43 0.31 5.68 -0.83
N ILE A 44 0.29 5.39 -2.13
CA ILE A 44 -0.59 6.10 -3.08
C ILE A 44 -2.06 5.72 -2.81
N GLY A 45 -2.36 4.45 -2.56
CA GLY A 45 -3.71 3.99 -2.23
C GLY A 45 -4.24 4.66 -0.96
N ALA A 46 -3.41 4.75 0.09
CA ALA A 46 -3.75 5.45 1.33
C ALA A 46 -3.93 6.97 1.11
N TYR A 47 -3.06 7.58 0.30
CA TYR A 47 -3.16 9.00 -0.03
C TYR A 47 -4.48 9.35 -0.74
N ASN A 48 -4.90 8.50 -1.68
CA ASN A 48 -6.12 8.72 -2.47
C ASN A 48 -7.41 8.46 -1.67
N ARG A 49 -7.36 7.65 -0.60
CA ARG A 49 -8.53 7.30 0.20
C ARG A 49 -8.78 8.35 1.30
N ASN A 50 -9.73 9.24 1.07
CA ASN A 50 -10.06 10.35 1.98
C ASN A 50 -11.12 9.94 3.00
N GLU A 51 -10.78 8.97 3.84
CA GLU A 51 -11.58 8.49 4.97
C GLU A 51 -10.67 7.85 6.02
N SER A 52 -11.22 7.52 7.18
CA SER A 52 -10.60 6.64 8.17
C SER A 52 -11.42 5.37 8.32
N ARG A 53 -10.80 4.19 8.02
CA ARG A 53 -11.49 2.89 8.05
C ARG A 53 -10.53 1.76 8.45
N GLY A 54 -10.90 0.99 9.46
CA GLY A 54 -10.06 -0.08 9.98
C GLY A 54 -8.73 0.46 10.50
N ALA A 55 -7.62 -0.08 10.01
CA ALA A 55 -6.27 0.40 10.35
C ALA A 55 -5.84 1.66 9.57
N HIS A 56 -6.58 2.03 8.53
CA HIS A 56 -6.30 3.26 7.78
C HIS A 56 -6.85 4.46 8.55
N TYR A 57 -5.94 5.31 9.04
CA TYR A 57 -6.29 6.54 9.74
C TYR A 57 -5.67 7.75 9.04
N LYS A 58 -6.52 8.71 8.68
CA LYS A 58 -6.15 9.96 8.02
C LYS A 58 -6.68 11.13 8.85
N PRO A 59 -5.82 11.88 9.56
CA PRO A 59 -6.26 12.93 10.50
C PRO A 59 -7.17 13.98 9.87
N GLU A 60 -6.96 14.30 8.60
CA GLU A 60 -7.76 15.27 7.84
C GLU A 60 -9.16 14.73 7.51
N PHE A 61 -9.35 13.41 7.54
CA PHE A 61 -10.59 12.71 7.26
C PHE A 61 -10.84 11.63 8.32
N PRO A 62 -11.15 12.02 9.58
CA PRO A 62 -11.20 11.07 10.71
C PRO A 62 -12.41 10.14 10.67
N GLU A 63 -13.44 10.47 9.89
CA GLU A 63 -14.66 9.70 9.77
C GLU A 63 -14.62 8.71 8.60
N ARG A 64 -15.37 7.60 8.76
CA ARG A 64 -15.62 6.64 7.69
C ARG A 64 -16.61 7.23 6.69
N ASN A 65 -16.31 7.08 5.41
CA ASN A 65 -17.17 7.52 4.31
C ASN A 65 -17.62 6.31 3.50
N ASP A 66 -18.85 5.83 3.77
CA ASP A 66 -19.43 4.67 3.07
C ASP A 66 -20.01 5.05 1.70
N GLU A 67 -20.32 6.33 1.46
CA GLU A 67 -20.86 6.78 0.19
C GLU A 67 -19.82 6.67 -0.94
N ASP A 68 -18.62 7.17 -0.70
CA ASP A 68 -17.56 7.20 -1.72
C ASP A 68 -16.61 6.00 -1.64
N PHE A 69 -16.35 5.48 -0.44
CA PHE A 69 -15.26 4.55 -0.16
C PHE A 69 -15.67 3.19 0.40
N LEU A 70 -16.96 2.81 0.39
CA LEU A 70 -17.36 1.43 0.63
C LEU A 70 -17.05 0.57 -0.60
N LYS A 71 -15.77 0.55 -0.97
CA LYS A 71 -15.23 -0.04 -2.20
C LYS A 71 -13.87 -0.68 -1.95
N THR A 72 -13.55 -1.69 -2.72
CA THR A 72 -12.21 -2.26 -2.75
C THR A 72 -11.29 -1.40 -3.61
N THR A 73 -10.15 -1.00 -3.06
CA THR A 73 -9.10 -0.32 -3.84
C THR A 73 -8.34 -1.36 -4.65
N MET A 74 -8.39 -1.25 -5.96
CA MET A 74 -7.62 -2.09 -6.88
C MET A 74 -6.44 -1.30 -7.43
N ALA A 75 -5.27 -1.93 -7.45
CA ALA A 75 -4.05 -1.35 -8.00
C ALA A 75 -3.51 -2.24 -9.12
N LYS A 76 -3.32 -1.69 -10.30
CA LYS A 76 -2.74 -2.39 -11.45
C LYS A 76 -1.30 -1.94 -11.68
N PHE A 77 -0.40 -2.90 -11.71
CA PHE A 77 0.99 -2.67 -12.10
C PHE A 77 1.06 -2.27 -13.58
N VAL A 78 1.80 -1.24 -13.89
CA VAL A 78 2.06 -0.78 -15.26
C VAL A 78 3.50 -1.15 -15.66
N ASN A 79 4.46 -0.61 -14.94
CA ASN A 79 5.88 -0.94 -15.05
C ASN A 79 6.64 -0.45 -13.80
N SER A 80 7.92 -0.75 -13.69
CA SER A 80 8.75 -0.41 -12.51
C SER A 80 8.93 1.10 -12.27
N THR A 81 8.82 1.93 -13.32
CA THR A 81 9.06 3.38 -13.25
C THR A 81 7.78 4.19 -13.12
N SER A 82 6.69 3.72 -13.73
CA SER A 82 5.40 4.43 -13.72
C SER A 82 4.63 4.21 -12.42
N ALA A 83 3.81 5.19 -12.05
CA ALA A 83 2.88 5.01 -10.95
C ALA A 83 1.86 3.90 -11.27
N PRO A 84 1.45 3.08 -10.28
CA PRO A 84 0.37 2.12 -10.46
C PRO A 84 -0.94 2.83 -10.79
N GLN A 85 -1.77 2.19 -11.59
CA GLN A 85 -3.13 2.67 -11.88
C GLN A 85 -4.07 2.17 -10.80
N PHE A 86 -4.91 3.07 -10.28
CA PHE A 86 -5.90 2.75 -9.26
C PHE A 86 -7.31 2.85 -9.82
N HIS A 87 -8.17 1.92 -9.40
CA HIS A 87 -9.62 1.99 -9.57
C HIS A 87 -10.31 1.39 -8.34
N TYR A 88 -11.62 1.60 -8.24
CA TYR A 88 -12.43 1.10 -7.13
C TYR A 88 -13.47 0.13 -7.66
N GLU A 89 -13.67 -0.98 -6.95
CA GLU A 89 -14.71 -1.96 -7.23
C GLU A 89 -15.72 -1.96 -6.08
N ASP A 90 -17.00 -2.02 -6.42
CA ASP A 90 -18.07 -2.08 -5.43
C ASP A 90 -18.02 -3.39 -4.64
N ILE A 91 -18.40 -3.32 -3.38
CA ILE A 91 -18.46 -4.47 -2.48
C ILE A 91 -19.91 -4.93 -2.39
N ASP A 92 -20.15 -6.24 -2.55
CA ASP A 92 -21.45 -6.84 -2.26
C ASP A 92 -21.70 -6.86 -0.74
N VAL A 93 -22.69 -6.10 -0.31
CA VAL A 93 -23.11 -6.00 1.09
C VAL A 93 -24.48 -6.62 1.34
N SER A 94 -24.99 -7.43 0.40
CA SER A 94 -26.34 -8.01 0.45
C SER A 94 -26.56 -8.93 1.66
N LEU A 95 -25.50 -9.63 2.10
CA LEU A 95 -25.56 -10.56 3.22
C LEU A 95 -25.41 -9.88 4.58
N ILE A 96 -24.56 -8.86 4.67
CA ILE A 96 -24.26 -8.17 5.94
C ILE A 96 -24.16 -6.66 5.66
N ALA A 97 -25.07 -5.90 6.23
CA ALA A 97 -25.01 -4.45 6.16
C ALA A 97 -23.80 -3.89 6.92
N PRO A 98 -23.05 -2.95 6.33
CA PRO A 98 -21.90 -2.35 6.98
C PRO A 98 -22.32 -1.57 8.24
N ARG A 99 -21.61 -1.81 9.36
CA ARG A 99 -21.84 -1.10 10.61
C ARG A 99 -20.61 -0.31 11.02
N LYS A 100 -20.82 0.91 11.51
CA LYS A 100 -19.74 1.69 12.15
C LYS A 100 -19.31 0.99 13.43
N ARG A 101 -18.00 0.74 13.60
CA ARG A 101 -17.48 0.15 14.83
C ARG A 101 -17.46 1.21 15.94
N ASP A 102 -18.06 0.88 17.08
CA ASP A 102 -18.05 1.71 18.29
C ASP A 102 -16.91 1.22 19.20
N TYR A 103 -15.87 2.03 19.34
CA TYR A 103 -14.72 1.75 20.21
C TYR A 103 -14.92 2.20 21.66
N THR A 104 -16.05 2.85 21.97
CA THR A 104 -16.33 3.34 23.33
C THR A 104 -16.93 2.26 24.21
N LYS A 105 -17.53 1.22 23.64
CA LYS A 105 -18.10 0.09 24.37
C LYS A 105 -16.98 -0.84 24.84
N LYS A 106 -16.71 -0.84 26.14
CA LYS A 106 -15.92 -1.90 26.78
C LYS A 106 -16.75 -3.19 26.77
N HIS A 107 -16.17 -4.26 26.24
CA HIS A 107 -16.73 -5.62 26.36
C HIS A 107 -16.43 -6.20 27.74
#